data_7df496a501147627c19dd51c5e236b4a
#
_entry.id   7df496a501147627c19dd51c5e236b4a
#
_cell.length_a   1.000
_cell.length_b   1.000
_cell.length_c   1.000
_cell.angle_alpha   90.00
_cell.angle_beta   90.00
_cell.angle_gamma   90.00
#
_symmetry.space_group_name_H-M   'P 1'
#
loop_
_entity.id
_entity.type
_entity.pdbx_description
1 polymer ?
#
loop_
_entity_poly.entity_id
_entity_poly.type
_entity_poly.pdbx_seq_one_letter_code
_entity_poly.pdbx_strand_id
1 'polypeptide(L)'
;VGRMIRIELYRAFHGKELKAAMLLGGLLGLAHFVLEVIPLVKHIFDGYNPYIASSVVGNVSEGWMGGMINAEINIYQMVVFLLITIPYAASYYTDRKSGILKNIAVRGEKSIYMVAKSIAVFITAGVSAVFPLLLNLMLTMTVLPVITYDWYQLPNYKAVFMKLAIKNVVVYSLVYMILIFAFAGLIAGLALSLSLYANNRFVVMSLPFLICVVSGRLVTYASNPIIRGLAIQKVFYVPQSSPTTLASLCILFVVLVICGYVHFIVRGVKMDVL
;
A
#
# COMPACT_ATOMS: atom_id res chain seq x y z
N VAL A 1 21.46 -16.28 7.96
CA VAL A 1 20.51 -15.32 7.36
C VAL A 1 19.13 -15.96 7.24
N GLY A 2 18.94 -17.05 6.48
CA GLY A 2 17.63 -17.64 6.20
C GLY A 2 16.83 -18.04 7.45
N ARG A 3 17.48 -18.63 8.46
CA ARG A 3 16.81 -19.01 9.73
C ARG A 3 16.25 -17.80 10.47
N MET A 4 16.97 -16.68 10.52
CA MET A 4 16.50 -15.45 11.18
C MET A 4 15.33 -14.81 10.42
N ILE A 5 15.40 -14.80 9.07
CA ILE A 5 14.28 -14.31 8.23
C ILE A 5 13.02 -15.12 8.51
N ARG A 6 13.13 -16.45 8.57
CA ARG A 6 11.98 -17.34 8.87
C ARG A 6 11.39 -17.07 10.25
N ILE A 7 12.22 -16.84 11.26
CA ILE A 7 11.76 -16.50 12.62
C ILE A 7 11.02 -15.16 12.62
N GLU A 8 11.58 -14.13 12.00
CA GLU A 8 10.96 -12.80 11.97
C GLU A 8 9.66 -12.80 11.14
N LEU A 9 9.61 -13.50 10.01
CA LEU A 9 8.39 -13.69 9.25
C LEU A 9 7.33 -14.45 10.05
N TYR A 10 7.71 -15.52 10.74
CA TYR A 10 6.78 -16.26 11.58
C TYR A 10 6.17 -15.38 12.68
N ARG A 11 7.00 -14.60 13.38
CA ARG A 11 6.55 -13.64 14.41
C ARG A 11 5.61 -12.59 13.81
N ALA A 12 5.93 -12.07 12.63
CA ALA A 12 5.16 -11.04 11.95
C ALA A 12 3.78 -11.55 11.49
N PHE A 13 3.72 -12.76 10.92
CA PHE A 13 2.45 -13.33 10.42
C PHE A 13 1.55 -13.88 11.53
N HIS A 14 2.10 -14.31 12.66
CA HIS A 14 1.31 -14.78 13.79
C HIS A 14 0.94 -13.67 14.79
N GLY A 15 1.45 -12.46 14.58
CA GLY A 15 1.14 -11.28 15.39
C GLY A 15 -0.35 -10.90 15.33
N LYS A 16 -0.89 -10.42 16.46
CA LYS A 16 -2.26 -9.91 16.53
C LYS A 16 -2.44 -8.65 15.68
N GLU A 17 -1.37 -7.88 15.53
CA GLU A 17 -1.34 -6.61 14.81
C GLU A 17 -1.62 -6.81 13.31
N LEU A 18 -1.02 -7.82 12.66
CA LEU A 18 -1.31 -8.11 11.25
C LEU A 18 -2.77 -8.54 11.07
N LYS A 19 -3.28 -9.40 11.97
CA LYS A 19 -4.69 -9.82 11.93
C LYS A 19 -5.64 -8.64 12.07
N ALA A 20 -5.33 -7.70 12.97
CA ALA A 20 -6.11 -6.46 13.13
C ALA A 20 -6.05 -5.58 11.87
N ALA A 21 -4.88 -5.42 11.26
CA ALA A 21 -4.74 -4.66 10.00
C ALA A 21 -5.51 -5.31 8.85
N MET A 22 -5.45 -6.65 8.72
CA MET A 22 -6.20 -7.38 7.71
C MET A 22 -7.72 -7.30 7.95
N LEU A 23 -8.17 -7.36 9.21
CA LEU A 23 -9.58 -7.21 9.55
C LEU A 23 -10.09 -5.82 9.20
N LEU A 24 -9.37 -4.77 9.58
CA LEU A 24 -9.72 -3.38 9.24
C LEU A 24 -9.73 -3.14 7.72
N GLY A 25 -8.69 -3.61 7.02
CA GLY A 25 -8.64 -3.52 5.56
C GLY A 25 -9.75 -4.33 4.89
N GLY A 26 -10.02 -5.54 5.38
CA GLY A 26 -11.09 -6.40 4.88
C GLY A 26 -12.48 -5.76 5.06
N LEU A 27 -12.73 -5.14 6.20
CA LEU A 27 -13.97 -4.38 6.43
C LEU A 27 -14.15 -3.22 5.45
N LEU A 28 -13.06 -2.50 5.12
CA LEU A 28 -13.11 -1.44 4.10
C LEU A 28 -13.41 -1.99 2.70
N GLY A 29 -12.78 -3.09 2.30
CA GLY A 29 -13.05 -3.74 1.02
C GLY A 29 -14.49 -4.27 0.92
N LEU A 30 -15.02 -4.84 2.01
CA LEU A 30 -16.41 -5.28 2.10
C LEU A 30 -17.39 -4.11 2.12
N ALA A 31 -17.10 -3.03 2.85
CA ALA A 31 -17.93 -1.84 2.89
C ALA A 31 -18.08 -1.24 1.49
N HIS A 32 -16.99 -1.09 0.75
CA HIS A 32 -17.05 -0.64 -0.65
C HIS A 32 -17.91 -1.57 -1.52
N PHE A 33 -17.75 -2.89 -1.39
CA PHE A 33 -18.56 -3.84 -2.15
C PHE A 33 -20.06 -3.67 -1.88
N VAL A 34 -20.43 -3.51 -0.61
CA VAL A 34 -21.84 -3.39 -0.20
C VAL A 34 -22.43 -2.02 -0.56
N LEU A 35 -21.66 -0.95 -0.39
CA LEU A 35 -22.15 0.43 -0.53
C LEU A 35 -22.07 0.95 -1.97
N GLU A 36 -21.14 0.46 -2.79
CA GLU A 36 -20.92 0.95 -4.15
C GLU A 36 -21.24 -0.12 -5.21
N VAL A 37 -20.68 -1.34 -5.07
CA VAL A 37 -20.80 -2.36 -6.11
C VAL A 37 -22.23 -2.93 -6.19
N ILE A 38 -22.85 -3.24 -5.07
CA ILE A 38 -24.22 -3.79 -5.06
C ILE A 38 -25.23 -2.78 -5.61
N PRO A 39 -25.24 -1.48 -5.20
CA PRO A 39 -26.11 -0.48 -5.80
C PRO A 39 -25.84 -0.25 -7.29
N LEU A 40 -24.57 -0.28 -7.73
CA LEU A 40 -24.21 -0.19 -9.14
C LEU A 40 -24.84 -1.33 -9.95
N VAL A 41 -24.70 -2.57 -9.48
CA VAL A 41 -25.31 -3.75 -10.11
C VAL A 41 -26.82 -3.61 -10.17
N LYS A 42 -27.46 -3.21 -9.07
CA LYS A 42 -28.91 -2.99 -9.02
C LYS A 42 -29.35 -1.91 -10.04
N HIS A 43 -28.65 -0.78 -10.08
CA HIS A 43 -28.94 0.29 -11.03
C HIS A 43 -28.83 -0.17 -12.50
N ILE A 44 -27.84 -1.02 -12.81
CA ILE A 44 -27.68 -1.62 -14.12
C ILE A 44 -28.88 -2.51 -14.47
N PHE A 45 -29.35 -3.35 -13.55
CA PHE A 45 -30.50 -4.21 -13.78
C PHE A 45 -31.82 -3.44 -13.89
N ASP A 46 -32.03 -2.41 -13.06
CA ASP A 46 -33.24 -1.58 -13.07
C ASP A 46 -33.29 -0.68 -14.31
N GLY A 47 -32.14 -0.26 -14.85
CA GLY A 47 -32.02 0.60 -16.03
C GLY A 47 -31.78 -0.15 -17.34
N TYR A 48 -31.84 -1.48 -17.35
CA TYR A 48 -31.56 -2.28 -18.54
C TYR A 48 -32.59 -2.01 -19.65
N ASN A 49 -32.15 -1.34 -20.70
CA ASN A 49 -32.89 -1.19 -21.93
C ASN A 49 -32.23 -2.05 -23.03
N PRO A 50 -32.87 -3.13 -23.51
CA PRO A 50 -32.28 -4.04 -24.47
C PRO A 50 -31.95 -3.37 -25.81
N TYR A 51 -32.48 -2.16 -26.08
CA TYR A 51 -32.22 -1.39 -27.30
C TYR A 51 -31.05 -0.40 -27.17
N ILE A 52 -30.46 -0.24 -25.97
CA ILE A 52 -29.31 0.64 -25.73
C ILE A 52 -28.14 -0.20 -25.20
N ALA A 53 -27.61 -1.03 -26.07
CA ALA A 53 -26.67 -2.11 -25.68
C ALA A 53 -25.28 -1.66 -25.25
N SER A 54 -24.88 -0.40 -25.41
CA SER A 54 -23.47 -0.01 -25.22
C SER A 54 -23.16 0.90 -24.03
N SER A 55 -24.16 1.52 -23.39
CA SER A 55 -23.91 2.56 -22.40
C SER A 55 -24.19 2.17 -20.94
N VAL A 56 -24.69 0.96 -20.68
CA VAL A 56 -25.23 0.60 -19.34
C VAL A 56 -24.59 -0.66 -18.74
N VAL A 57 -23.60 -1.24 -19.39
CA VAL A 57 -22.93 -2.41 -18.81
C VAL A 57 -21.81 -1.92 -17.91
N GLY A 58 -22.10 -1.78 -16.61
CA GLY A 58 -21.06 -1.61 -15.61
C GLY A 58 -20.03 -2.73 -15.71
N ASN A 59 -18.78 -2.40 -15.54
CA ASN A 59 -17.69 -3.34 -15.65
C ASN A 59 -16.86 -3.38 -14.36
N VAL A 60 -16.02 -4.40 -14.22
CA VAL A 60 -15.14 -4.55 -13.06
C VAL A 60 -14.27 -3.31 -12.82
N SER A 61 -13.88 -2.59 -13.87
CA SER A 61 -13.06 -1.38 -13.75
C SER A 61 -13.79 -0.22 -13.07
N GLU A 62 -15.11 -0.16 -13.19
CA GLU A 62 -15.94 0.84 -12.54
C GLU A 62 -16.30 0.44 -11.10
N GLY A 63 -16.61 -0.83 -10.88
CA GLY A 63 -16.97 -1.34 -9.56
C GLY A 63 -15.80 -1.65 -8.64
N TRP A 64 -14.58 -1.81 -9.15
CA TRP A 64 -13.44 -2.11 -8.30
C TRP A 64 -12.96 -0.88 -7.53
N MET A 65 -12.65 -1.05 -6.25
CA MET A 65 -12.16 0.01 -5.35
C MET A 65 -10.89 0.72 -5.87
N GLY A 66 -10.07 0.06 -6.67
CA GLY A 66 -8.91 0.65 -7.36
C GLY A 66 -9.24 1.24 -8.74
N GLY A 67 -10.47 1.21 -9.20
CA GLY A 67 -10.90 1.65 -10.53
C GLY A 67 -11.43 3.08 -10.58
N MET A 68 -12.32 3.46 -9.68
CA MET A 68 -12.96 4.79 -9.63
C MET A 68 -12.70 5.56 -8.34
N ILE A 69 -12.96 6.88 -8.36
CA ILE A 69 -12.81 7.76 -7.20
C ILE A 69 -14.15 7.78 -6.45
N ASN A 70 -14.25 6.97 -5.40
CA ASN A 70 -15.40 6.91 -4.49
C ASN A 70 -14.99 7.34 -3.07
N ALA A 71 -15.97 7.50 -2.18
CA ALA A 71 -15.71 7.89 -0.79
C ALA A 71 -14.80 6.86 -0.08
N GLU A 72 -15.04 5.57 -0.32
CA GLU A 72 -14.32 4.46 0.30
C GLU A 72 -12.85 4.38 -0.15
N ILE A 73 -12.55 4.67 -1.42
CA ILE A 73 -11.17 4.74 -1.88
C ILE A 73 -10.42 5.91 -1.22
N ASN A 74 -11.08 7.04 -1.00
CA ASN A 74 -10.48 8.15 -0.29
C ASN A 74 -10.20 7.80 1.18
N ILE A 75 -11.11 7.07 1.83
CA ILE A 75 -10.90 6.54 3.19
C ILE A 75 -9.74 5.54 3.18
N TYR A 76 -9.70 4.60 2.23
CA TYR A 76 -8.59 3.65 2.09
C TYR A 76 -7.26 4.37 1.94
N GLN A 77 -7.18 5.40 1.08
CA GLN A 77 -5.96 6.17 0.85
C GLN A 77 -5.44 6.90 2.10
N MET A 78 -6.33 7.27 3.00
CA MET A 78 -5.94 7.80 4.32
C MET A 78 -5.51 6.69 5.28
N VAL A 79 -6.29 5.63 5.36
CA VAL A 79 -6.11 4.55 6.34
C VAL A 79 -4.96 3.62 5.94
N VAL A 80 -4.64 3.48 4.65
CA VAL A 80 -3.58 2.58 4.17
C VAL A 80 -2.22 2.84 4.83
N PHE A 81 -1.87 4.09 5.11
CA PHE A 81 -0.62 4.42 5.79
C PHE A 81 -0.56 3.89 7.23
N LEU A 82 -1.71 3.82 7.90
CA LEU A 82 -1.82 3.15 9.20
C LEU A 82 -1.80 1.63 9.04
N LEU A 83 -2.55 1.09 8.07
CA LEU A 83 -2.54 -0.35 7.77
C LEU A 83 -1.15 -0.88 7.46
N ILE A 84 -0.30 -0.08 6.80
CA ILE A 84 1.08 -0.41 6.46
C ILE A 84 1.96 -0.49 7.72
N THR A 85 1.77 0.40 8.70
CA THR A 85 2.65 0.52 9.88
C THR A 85 2.23 -0.34 11.06
N ILE A 86 0.93 -0.65 11.19
CA ILE A 86 0.37 -1.45 12.29
C ILE A 86 1.01 -2.85 12.37
N PRO A 87 1.17 -3.64 11.28
CA PRO A 87 1.52 -5.05 11.39
C PRO A 87 2.83 -5.31 12.11
N TYR A 88 3.92 -4.66 11.69
CA TYR A 88 5.24 -5.03 12.21
C TYR A 88 6.26 -3.86 12.26
N ALA A 89 5.91 -2.66 11.82
CA ALA A 89 6.86 -1.54 11.75
C ALA A 89 7.41 -1.11 13.13
N ALA A 90 6.59 -1.21 14.19
CA ALA A 90 7.01 -0.90 15.56
C ALA A 90 7.72 -2.06 16.28
N SER A 91 7.94 -3.20 15.62
CA SER A 91 8.51 -4.41 16.25
C SER A 91 9.95 -4.21 16.73
N TYR A 92 10.77 -3.44 16.02
CA TYR A 92 12.12 -3.11 16.47
C TYR A 92 12.11 -2.30 17.77
N TYR A 93 11.24 -1.30 17.87
CA TYR A 93 11.06 -0.54 19.11
C TYR A 93 10.70 -1.47 20.28
N THR A 94 9.78 -2.40 20.07
CA THR A 94 9.35 -3.37 21.07
C THR A 94 10.50 -4.29 21.49
N ASP A 95 11.26 -4.82 20.52
CA ASP A 95 12.42 -5.69 20.77
C ASP A 95 13.55 -4.96 21.51
N ARG A 96 13.74 -3.64 21.23
CA ARG A 96 14.69 -2.78 21.96
C ARG A 96 14.25 -2.59 23.40
N LYS A 97 12.97 -2.24 23.62
CA LYS A 97 12.43 -1.97 24.96
C LYS A 97 12.37 -3.21 25.85
N SER A 98 12.12 -4.39 25.28
CA SER A 98 12.07 -5.67 26.00
C SER A 98 13.44 -6.28 26.27
N GLY A 99 14.54 -5.67 25.80
CA GLY A 99 15.90 -6.20 25.98
C GLY A 99 16.24 -7.39 25.08
N ILE A 100 15.34 -7.83 24.19
CA ILE A 100 15.58 -8.92 23.25
C ILE A 100 16.81 -8.63 22.36
N LEU A 101 17.01 -7.35 21.99
CA LEU A 101 18.16 -6.93 21.20
C LEU A 101 19.50 -7.24 21.85
N LYS A 102 19.62 -7.13 23.18
CA LYS A 102 20.84 -7.49 23.92
C LYS A 102 21.15 -8.98 23.76
N ASN A 103 20.14 -9.83 23.90
CA ASN A 103 20.31 -11.28 23.72
C ASN A 103 20.69 -11.67 22.29
N ILE A 104 20.16 -10.96 21.29
CA ILE A 104 20.51 -11.19 19.88
C ILE A 104 21.94 -10.72 19.60
N ALA A 105 22.33 -9.56 20.12
CA ALA A 105 23.67 -9.01 19.92
C ALA A 105 24.78 -9.89 20.51
N VAL A 106 24.50 -10.60 21.61
CA VAL A 106 25.45 -11.54 22.23
C VAL A 106 25.53 -12.87 21.49
N ARG A 107 24.42 -13.34 20.93
CA ARG A 107 24.33 -14.70 20.33
C ARG A 107 24.48 -14.74 18.82
N GLY A 108 24.44 -13.61 18.13
CA GLY A 108 24.45 -13.56 16.67
C GLY A 108 24.86 -12.22 16.10
N GLU A 109 24.99 -12.18 14.77
CA GLU A 109 25.30 -10.95 14.06
C GLU A 109 24.07 -10.03 14.02
N LYS A 110 24.21 -8.87 14.61
CA LYS A 110 23.20 -7.82 14.63
C LYS A 110 22.77 -7.39 13.22
N SER A 111 23.69 -7.40 12.26
CA SER A 111 23.42 -7.12 10.85
C SER A 111 22.39 -8.07 10.25
N ILE A 112 22.50 -9.37 10.52
CA ILE A 112 21.56 -10.39 10.05
C ILE A 112 20.16 -10.15 10.60
N TYR A 113 20.05 -9.77 11.89
CA TYR A 113 18.78 -9.42 12.50
C TYR A 113 18.15 -8.19 11.84
N MET A 114 18.94 -7.12 11.59
CA MET A 114 18.43 -5.90 10.95
C MET A 114 17.88 -6.18 9.54
N VAL A 115 18.58 -6.97 8.75
CA VAL A 115 18.12 -7.38 7.42
C VAL A 115 16.86 -8.26 7.51
N ALA A 116 16.83 -9.23 8.40
CA ALA A 116 15.66 -10.11 8.58
C ALA A 116 14.41 -9.31 9.02
N LYS A 117 14.60 -8.34 9.92
CA LYS A 117 13.55 -7.41 10.37
C LYS A 117 13.02 -6.56 9.22
N SER A 118 13.93 -6.03 8.39
CA SER A 118 13.58 -5.22 7.21
C SER A 118 12.71 -6.00 6.23
N ILE A 119 13.08 -7.24 5.93
CA ILE A 119 12.32 -8.12 5.02
C ILE A 119 10.93 -8.42 5.61
N ALA A 120 10.84 -8.75 6.90
CA ALA A 120 9.57 -9.06 7.55
C ALA A 120 8.61 -7.85 7.55
N VAL A 121 9.12 -6.64 7.84
CA VAL A 121 8.35 -5.39 7.78
C VAL A 121 7.87 -5.11 6.35
N PHE A 122 8.75 -5.26 5.36
CA PHE A 122 8.42 -5.04 3.95
C PHE A 122 7.25 -5.93 3.48
N ILE A 123 7.35 -7.23 3.75
CA ILE A 123 6.34 -8.20 3.30
C ILE A 123 5.01 -7.99 4.01
N THR A 124 5.00 -7.83 5.34
CA THR A 124 3.75 -7.68 6.09
C THR A 124 3.02 -6.37 5.78
N ALA A 125 3.76 -5.29 5.55
CA ALA A 125 3.20 -4.02 5.12
C ALA A 125 2.57 -4.11 3.72
N GLY A 126 3.27 -4.73 2.78
CA GLY A 126 2.76 -4.97 1.43
C GLY A 126 1.49 -5.82 1.43
N VAL A 127 1.49 -6.92 2.19
CA VAL A 127 0.30 -7.78 2.33
C VAL A 127 -0.88 -7.01 2.91
N SER A 128 -0.68 -6.23 3.98
CA SER A 128 -1.77 -5.48 4.62
C SER A 128 -2.36 -4.40 3.73
N ALA A 129 -1.55 -3.77 2.87
CA ALA A 129 -2.03 -2.76 1.93
C ALA A 129 -2.79 -3.37 0.74
N VAL A 130 -2.33 -4.50 0.21
CA VAL A 130 -2.92 -5.13 -0.97
C VAL A 130 -4.19 -5.92 -0.63
N PHE A 131 -4.26 -6.48 0.56
CA PHE A 131 -5.36 -7.38 0.97
C PHE A 131 -6.77 -6.79 0.74
N PRO A 132 -7.09 -5.54 1.15
CA PRO A 132 -8.42 -4.96 0.92
C PRO A 132 -8.75 -4.80 -0.57
N LEU A 133 -7.76 -4.43 -1.38
CA LEU A 133 -7.93 -4.26 -2.82
C LEU A 133 -8.16 -5.60 -3.53
N LEU A 134 -7.40 -6.61 -3.14
CA LEU A 134 -7.54 -7.96 -3.70
C LEU A 134 -8.89 -8.58 -3.33
N LEU A 135 -9.29 -8.48 -2.06
CA LEU A 135 -10.59 -8.96 -1.59
C LEU A 135 -11.73 -8.28 -2.36
N ASN A 136 -11.68 -6.96 -2.48
CA ASN A 136 -12.69 -6.19 -3.20
C ASN A 136 -12.72 -6.54 -4.70
N LEU A 137 -11.55 -6.70 -5.35
CA LEU A 137 -11.49 -7.12 -6.75
C LEU A 137 -12.15 -8.48 -6.95
N MET A 138 -11.83 -9.46 -6.10
CA MET A 138 -12.42 -10.80 -6.17
C MET A 138 -13.93 -10.75 -6.02
N LEU A 139 -14.45 -9.99 -5.04
CA LEU A 139 -15.89 -9.81 -4.84
C LEU A 139 -16.54 -9.12 -6.04
N THR A 140 -15.94 -8.06 -6.56
CA THR A 140 -16.48 -7.33 -7.72
C THR A 140 -16.57 -8.21 -8.97
N MET A 141 -15.56 -9.05 -9.21
CA MET A 141 -15.56 -10.00 -10.32
C MET A 141 -16.65 -11.10 -10.23
N THR A 142 -17.25 -11.31 -9.05
CA THR A 142 -18.37 -12.25 -8.92
C THR A 142 -19.69 -11.71 -9.47
N VAL A 143 -19.84 -10.39 -9.56
CA VAL A 143 -21.11 -9.73 -9.90
C VAL A 143 -21.03 -8.86 -11.15
N LEU A 144 -19.85 -8.39 -11.53
CA LEU A 144 -19.65 -7.56 -12.71
C LEU A 144 -18.79 -8.26 -13.77
N PRO A 145 -19.11 -8.08 -15.07
CA PRO A 145 -18.34 -8.66 -16.17
C PRO A 145 -16.98 -7.97 -16.32
N VAL A 146 -15.99 -8.73 -16.74
CA VAL A 146 -14.66 -8.21 -17.10
C VAL A 146 -14.69 -7.75 -18.55
N ILE A 147 -14.93 -6.46 -18.75
CA ILE A 147 -14.94 -5.84 -20.09
C ILE A 147 -13.73 -4.91 -20.19
N THR A 148 -13.13 -4.84 -21.36
CA THR A 148 -12.03 -3.90 -21.65
C THR A 148 -12.55 -2.46 -21.66
N TYR A 149 -11.72 -1.53 -21.20
CA TYR A 149 -12.06 -0.11 -21.27
C TYR A 149 -12.28 0.34 -22.70
N ASP A 150 -13.38 1.05 -22.93
CA ASP A 150 -13.47 1.92 -24.09
C ASP A 150 -12.53 3.12 -23.86
N TRP A 151 -11.69 3.40 -24.83
CA TRP A 151 -10.70 4.46 -24.75
C TRP A 151 -11.30 5.86 -24.49
N TYR A 152 -12.59 6.06 -24.78
CA TYR A 152 -13.34 7.28 -24.44
C TYR A 152 -13.62 7.44 -22.95
N GLN A 153 -13.59 6.37 -22.15
CA GLN A 153 -13.89 6.38 -20.72
C GLN A 153 -12.63 6.60 -19.87
N LEU A 154 -11.46 6.72 -20.49
CA LEU A 154 -10.19 6.86 -19.78
C LEU A 154 -9.90 8.34 -19.48
N PRO A 155 -10.03 8.79 -18.22
CA PRO A 155 -9.80 10.18 -17.86
C PRO A 155 -8.33 10.61 -18.01
N ASN A 156 -7.37 9.67 -18.05
CA ASN A 156 -5.95 10.00 -18.14
C ASN A 156 -5.10 8.92 -18.84
N TYR A 157 -5.12 8.92 -20.17
CA TYR A 157 -4.31 7.99 -20.99
C TYR A 157 -2.78 8.15 -20.84
N LYS A 158 -2.31 9.19 -20.14
CA LYS A 158 -0.88 9.43 -19.84
C LYS A 158 -0.41 8.76 -18.55
N ALA A 159 -1.31 8.13 -17.77
CA ALA A 159 -0.93 7.44 -16.56
C ALA A 159 -0.06 6.21 -16.86
N VAL A 160 0.78 5.86 -15.90
CA VAL A 160 1.70 4.71 -16.01
C VAL A 160 0.88 3.43 -16.19
N PHE A 161 1.30 2.59 -17.14
CA PHE A 161 0.64 1.32 -17.50
C PHE A 161 -0.79 1.43 -18.06
N MET A 162 -1.30 2.62 -18.41
CA MET A 162 -2.68 2.77 -18.89
C MET A 162 -2.95 1.97 -20.17
N LYS A 163 -1.96 1.82 -21.07
CA LYS A 163 -2.08 0.95 -22.24
C LYS A 163 -2.40 -0.51 -21.88
N LEU A 164 -1.95 -0.96 -20.71
CA LEU A 164 -2.26 -2.28 -20.19
C LEU A 164 -3.69 -2.37 -19.68
N ALA A 165 -4.20 -1.30 -19.06
CA ALA A 165 -5.59 -1.21 -18.60
C ALA A 165 -6.59 -1.36 -19.77
N ILE A 166 -6.30 -0.69 -20.92
CA ILE A 166 -7.09 -0.81 -22.14
C ILE A 166 -7.10 -2.25 -22.68
N LYS A 167 -5.96 -2.93 -22.60
CA LYS A 167 -5.82 -4.28 -23.12
C LYS A 167 -6.42 -5.35 -22.20
N ASN A 168 -6.19 -5.24 -20.91
CA ASN A 168 -6.67 -6.21 -19.92
C ASN A 168 -6.72 -5.58 -18.53
N VAL A 169 -7.93 -5.32 -18.05
CA VAL A 169 -8.20 -4.69 -16.74
C VAL A 169 -7.66 -5.52 -15.57
N VAL A 170 -7.82 -6.85 -15.62
CA VAL A 170 -7.38 -7.73 -14.52
C VAL A 170 -5.86 -7.73 -14.39
N VAL A 171 -5.15 -7.86 -15.52
CA VAL A 171 -3.68 -7.81 -15.51
C VAL A 171 -3.18 -6.44 -15.01
N TYR A 172 -3.84 -5.38 -15.43
CA TYR A 172 -3.54 -4.03 -14.95
C TYR A 172 -3.74 -3.91 -13.43
N SER A 173 -4.86 -4.41 -12.91
CA SER A 173 -5.15 -4.39 -11.46
C SER A 173 -4.11 -5.15 -10.66
N LEU A 174 -3.65 -6.30 -11.15
CA LEU A 174 -2.57 -7.08 -10.52
C LEU A 174 -1.23 -6.33 -10.54
N VAL A 175 -0.85 -5.74 -11.67
CA VAL A 175 0.37 -4.91 -11.77
C VAL A 175 0.30 -3.70 -10.82
N TYR A 176 -0.86 -3.07 -10.73
CA TYR A 176 -1.10 -1.98 -9.79
C TYR A 176 -0.97 -2.43 -8.33
N MET A 177 -1.52 -3.60 -7.97
CA MET A 177 -1.36 -4.17 -6.63
C MET A 177 0.11 -4.50 -6.29
N ILE A 178 0.90 -4.98 -7.27
CA ILE A 178 2.34 -5.20 -7.08
C ILE A 178 3.06 -3.87 -6.78
N LEU A 179 2.68 -2.81 -7.49
CA LEU A 179 3.22 -1.48 -7.24
C LEU A 179 2.88 -0.98 -5.83
N ILE A 180 1.61 -1.11 -5.42
CA ILE A 180 1.16 -0.78 -4.06
C ILE A 180 1.91 -1.61 -3.02
N PHE A 181 2.07 -2.91 -3.24
CA PHE A 181 2.83 -3.79 -2.36
C PHE A 181 4.26 -3.27 -2.13
N ALA A 182 4.96 -2.95 -3.21
CA ALA A 182 6.33 -2.46 -3.14
C ALA A 182 6.42 -1.13 -2.37
N PHE A 183 5.59 -0.15 -2.70
CA PHE A 183 5.62 1.16 -2.04
C PHE A 183 5.13 1.10 -0.59
N ALA A 184 4.14 0.27 -0.28
CA ALA A 184 3.71 0.03 1.10
C ALA A 184 4.85 -0.52 1.96
N GLY A 185 5.57 -1.52 1.44
CA GLY A 185 6.76 -2.04 2.09
C GLY A 185 7.82 -0.97 2.33
N LEU A 186 8.09 -0.12 1.33
CA LEU A 186 9.07 0.97 1.43
C LEU A 186 8.69 2.02 2.47
N ILE A 187 7.41 2.40 2.56
CA ILE A 187 6.91 3.35 3.56
C ILE A 187 7.02 2.76 4.97
N ALA A 188 6.73 1.47 5.13
CA ALA A 188 6.95 0.79 6.41
C ALA A 188 8.43 0.80 6.82
N GLY A 189 9.35 0.82 5.86
CA GLY A 189 10.78 1.02 6.10
C GLY A 189 11.10 2.36 6.75
N LEU A 190 10.38 3.44 6.41
CA LEU A 190 10.53 4.73 7.11
C LEU A 190 10.12 4.61 8.58
N ALA A 191 9.01 3.94 8.88
CA ALA A 191 8.59 3.68 10.26
C ALA A 191 9.64 2.87 11.02
N LEU A 192 10.21 1.85 10.37
CA LEU A 192 11.27 1.03 10.94
C LEU A 192 12.53 1.88 11.22
N SER A 193 12.93 2.76 10.30
CA SER A 193 14.04 3.70 10.49
C SER A 193 13.81 4.66 11.67
N LEU A 194 12.59 5.20 11.76
CA LEU A 194 12.19 6.07 12.87
C LEU A 194 12.17 5.35 14.22
N SER A 195 11.94 4.04 14.24
CA SER A 195 11.95 3.22 15.46
C SER A 195 13.31 3.18 16.16
N LEU A 196 14.40 3.53 15.47
CA LEU A 196 15.73 3.69 16.09
C LEU A 196 15.76 4.82 17.11
N TYR A 197 15.03 5.90 16.87
CA TYR A 197 15.06 7.13 17.63
C TYR A 197 13.85 7.33 18.54
N ALA A 198 12.72 6.72 18.19
CA ALA A 198 11.46 6.92 18.89
C ALA A 198 11.47 6.30 20.29
N ASN A 199 10.85 7.01 21.23
CA ASN A 199 10.64 6.56 22.60
C ASN A 199 9.21 6.07 22.87
N ASN A 200 8.33 6.16 21.86
CA ASN A 200 6.94 5.75 21.94
C ASN A 200 6.53 4.97 20.69
N ARG A 201 5.85 3.84 20.91
CA ARG A 201 5.33 2.99 19.83
C ARG A 201 4.35 3.73 18.91
N PHE A 202 3.50 4.58 19.47
CA PHE A 202 2.52 5.36 18.72
C PHE A 202 3.20 6.31 17.72
N VAL A 203 4.29 6.97 18.14
CA VAL A 203 5.07 7.86 17.27
C VAL A 203 5.65 7.11 16.08
N VAL A 204 6.17 5.89 16.30
CA VAL A 204 6.69 5.05 15.19
C VAL A 204 5.62 4.74 14.15
N MET A 205 4.39 4.51 14.58
CA MET A 205 3.29 4.13 13.69
C MET A 205 2.65 5.35 12.99
N SER A 206 2.54 6.49 13.69
CA SER A 206 1.83 7.68 13.19
C SER A 206 2.71 8.62 12.36
N LEU A 207 4.02 8.68 12.64
CA LEU A 207 4.91 9.65 11.99
C LEU A 207 5.04 9.42 10.47
N PRO A 208 5.16 8.19 9.95
CA PRO A 208 5.14 7.95 8.50
C PRO A 208 3.84 8.41 7.84
N PHE A 209 2.69 8.21 8.50
CA PHE A 209 1.42 8.76 8.05
C PHE A 209 1.48 10.28 7.89
N LEU A 210 1.96 11.01 8.90
CA LEU A 210 2.10 12.46 8.84
C LEU A 210 3.06 12.89 7.73
N ILE A 211 4.21 12.24 7.58
CA ILE A 211 5.18 12.53 6.51
C ILE A 211 4.51 12.35 5.14
N CYS A 212 3.77 11.26 4.93
CA CYS A 212 3.10 11.00 3.66
C CYS A 212 2.02 12.06 3.36
N VAL A 213 1.20 12.41 4.35
CA VAL A 213 0.12 13.40 4.17
C VAL A 213 0.70 14.79 3.91
N VAL A 214 1.65 15.23 4.72
CA VAL A 214 2.26 16.58 4.59
C VAL A 214 3.03 16.69 3.27
N SER A 215 3.88 15.71 2.92
CA SER A 215 4.61 15.71 1.66
C SER A 215 3.65 15.74 0.47
N GLY A 216 2.55 15.00 0.52
CA GLY A 216 1.53 15.01 -0.52
C GLY A 216 0.93 16.40 -0.74
N ARG A 217 0.61 17.12 0.34
CA ARG A 217 0.06 18.47 0.25
C ARG A 217 1.08 19.48 -0.28
N LEU A 218 2.32 19.47 0.21
CA LEU A 218 3.37 20.39 -0.21
C LEU A 218 3.70 20.24 -1.70
N VAL A 219 3.78 19.01 -2.18
CA VAL A 219 4.21 18.72 -3.56
C VAL A 219 3.06 18.90 -4.57
N THR A 220 1.81 18.84 -4.14
CA THR A 220 0.64 19.00 -5.05
C THR A 220 0.62 20.35 -5.76
N TYR A 221 1.10 21.40 -5.13
CA TYR A 221 1.14 22.77 -5.70
C TYR A 221 2.39 23.05 -6.58
N ALA A 222 3.29 22.08 -6.73
CA ALA A 222 4.47 22.26 -7.54
C ALA A 222 4.11 22.40 -9.04
N SER A 223 4.72 23.36 -9.72
CA SER A 223 4.52 23.60 -11.17
C SER A 223 5.09 22.46 -12.02
N ASN A 224 6.20 21.87 -11.58
CA ASN A 224 6.87 20.79 -12.31
C ASN A 224 6.14 19.44 -12.12
N PRO A 225 5.75 18.74 -13.20
CA PRO A 225 5.02 17.49 -13.14
C PRO A 225 5.83 16.35 -12.46
N ILE A 226 7.14 16.33 -12.58
CA ILE A 226 8.00 15.34 -11.91
C ILE A 226 7.93 15.55 -10.39
N ILE A 227 8.10 16.79 -9.93
CA ILE A 227 8.01 17.12 -8.50
C ILE A 227 6.62 16.79 -7.97
N ARG A 228 5.58 17.13 -8.71
CA ARG A 228 4.19 16.79 -8.37
C ARG A 228 3.96 15.29 -8.27
N GLY A 229 4.68 14.50 -9.07
CA GLY A 229 4.66 13.03 -9.03
C GLY A 229 5.40 12.43 -7.82
N LEU A 230 6.24 13.18 -7.10
CA LEU A 230 6.94 12.73 -5.89
C LEU A 230 6.04 12.71 -4.64
N ALA A 231 4.80 13.15 -4.72
CA ALA A 231 3.84 12.99 -3.64
C ALA A 231 3.59 11.50 -3.39
N ILE A 232 4.03 10.99 -2.24
CA ILE A 232 3.93 9.56 -1.87
C ILE A 232 2.48 9.07 -1.94
N GLN A 233 1.52 9.91 -1.56
CA GLN A 233 0.10 9.59 -1.63
C GLN A 233 -0.36 9.21 -3.05
N LYS A 234 0.22 9.83 -4.09
CA LYS A 234 -0.21 9.61 -5.48
C LYS A 234 0.03 8.20 -6.00
N VAL A 235 0.93 7.45 -5.37
CA VAL A 235 1.13 6.04 -5.70
C VAL A 235 -0.10 5.20 -5.32
N PHE A 236 -0.82 5.63 -4.28
CA PHE A 236 -2.04 4.97 -3.78
C PHE A 236 -3.32 5.56 -4.38
N TYR A 237 -3.21 6.66 -5.15
CA TYR A 237 -4.33 7.16 -5.92
C TYR A 237 -4.58 6.26 -7.12
N VAL A 238 -5.86 6.16 -7.48
CA VAL A 238 -6.23 5.51 -8.73
C VAL A 238 -5.41 6.12 -9.87
N PRO A 239 -4.77 5.32 -10.70
CA PRO A 239 -3.94 5.82 -11.81
C PRO A 239 -4.65 6.79 -12.74
N GLN A 240 -5.98 6.73 -12.76
CA GLN A 240 -6.84 7.62 -13.55
C GLN A 240 -6.83 9.08 -13.06
N SER A 241 -6.59 9.32 -11.76
CA SER A 241 -6.74 10.64 -11.15
C SER A 241 -5.46 11.47 -11.08
N SER A 242 -4.30 10.86 -11.28
CA SER A 242 -3.04 11.56 -11.10
C SER A 242 -1.96 11.11 -12.10
N PRO A 243 -1.39 12.03 -12.89
CA PRO A 243 -0.27 11.71 -13.79
C PRO A 243 1.00 11.47 -12.96
N THR A 244 1.21 10.24 -12.53
CA THR A 244 2.51 9.80 -12.03
C THR A 244 3.37 9.43 -13.23
N THR A 245 4.57 9.99 -13.31
CA THR A 245 5.55 9.62 -14.34
C THR A 245 6.42 8.46 -13.84
N LEU A 246 6.90 7.62 -14.75
CA LEU A 246 7.82 6.54 -14.38
C LEU A 246 9.08 7.09 -13.67
N ALA A 247 9.56 8.25 -14.12
CA ALA A 247 10.70 8.92 -13.50
C ALA A 247 10.44 9.28 -12.03
N SER A 248 9.27 9.84 -11.71
CA SER A 248 8.91 10.16 -10.32
C SER A 248 8.79 8.93 -9.43
N LEU A 249 8.27 7.82 -9.97
CA LEU A 249 8.20 6.54 -9.25
C LEU A 249 9.59 5.97 -8.95
N CYS A 250 10.51 6.01 -9.92
CA CYS A 250 11.89 5.55 -9.73
C CYS A 250 12.63 6.39 -8.69
N ILE A 251 12.52 7.72 -8.75
CA ILE A 251 13.14 8.63 -7.77
C ILE A 251 12.58 8.34 -6.37
N LEU A 252 11.25 8.25 -6.24
CA LEU A 252 10.59 7.97 -4.98
C LEU A 252 11.02 6.64 -4.39
N PHE A 253 11.12 5.60 -5.23
CA PHE A 253 11.59 4.27 -4.84
C PHE A 253 12.99 4.35 -4.23
N VAL A 254 13.93 4.98 -4.92
CA VAL A 254 15.33 5.12 -4.46
C VAL A 254 15.40 5.90 -3.14
N VAL A 255 14.69 7.02 -3.03
CA VAL A 255 14.64 7.83 -1.81
C VAL A 255 14.11 7.03 -0.63
N LEU A 256 13.01 6.28 -0.81
CA LEU A 256 12.41 5.49 0.26
C LEU A 256 13.29 4.30 0.67
N VAL A 257 14.01 3.66 -0.26
CA VAL A 257 14.99 2.61 0.06
C VAL A 257 16.11 3.17 0.91
N ILE A 258 16.69 4.32 0.52
CA ILE A 258 17.81 4.93 1.23
C ILE A 258 17.38 5.40 2.62
N CYS A 259 16.32 6.19 2.72
CA CYS A 259 15.85 6.78 3.97
C CYS A 259 15.22 5.74 4.92
N GLY A 260 14.59 4.70 4.38
CA GLY A 260 14.00 3.61 5.16
C GLY A 260 15.02 2.55 5.54
N TYR A 261 15.34 1.68 4.60
CA TYR A 261 16.07 0.45 4.90
C TYR A 261 17.58 0.62 5.03
N VAL A 262 18.22 1.36 4.11
CA VAL A 262 19.68 1.58 4.17
C VAL A 262 20.03 2.32 5.47
N HIS A 263 19.31 3.39 5.77
CA HIS A 263 19.51 4.15 7.02
C HIS A 263 19.28 3.25 8.26
N PHE A 264 18.19 2.46 8.29
CA PHE A 264 17.89 1.55 9.39
C PHE A 264 19.02 0.54 9.61
N ILE A 265 19.50 -0.12 8.56
CA ILE A 265 20.53 -1.15 8.66
C ILE A 265 21.85 -0.53 9.10
N VAL A 266 22.31 0.53 8.42
CA VAL A 266 23.61 1.14 8.68
C VAL A 266 23.69 1.75 10.09
N ARG A 267 22.67 2.50 10.48
CA ARG A 267 22.62 3.11 11.84
C ARG A 267 22.31 2.06 12.90
N GLY A 268 21.39 1.16 12.63
CA GLY A 268 21.00 0.12 13.57
C GLY A 268 22.16 -0.79 13.96
N VAL A 269 23.06 -1.13 13.04
CA VAL A 269 24.26 -1.92 13.35
C VAL A 269 25.24 -1.13 14.20
N LYS A 270 25.41 0.19 13.97
CA LYS A 270 26.35 1.05 14.68
C LYS A 270 25.88 1.52 16.06
N MET A 271 24.58 1.50 16.32
CA MET A 271 24.06 1.93 17.62
C MET A 271 24.41 0.93 18.70
N ASP A 272 24.95 1.40 19.85
CA ASP A 272 25.16 0.57 21.02
C ASP A 272 23.84 0.13 21.63
N VAL A 273 23.79 -1.13 22.02
CA VAL A 273 22.59 -1.78 22.61
C VAL A 273 22.73 -1.88 24.14
N LEU A 274 23.82 -1.34 24.68
CA LEU A 274 24.13 -1.36 26.13
C LEU A 274 23.33 -0.31 26.89
#